data_cccd6914c569470ac4d4f8028691e5b5
#
_entry.id   cccd6914c569470ac4d4f8028691e5b5
#
_cell.length_a   1.000
_cell.length_b   1.000
_cell.length_c   1.000
_cell.angle_alpha   90.00
_cell.angle_beta   90.00
_cell.angle_gamma   90.00
#
_symmetry.space_group_name_H-M   'P 1'
#
loop_
_entity.id
_entity.type
_entity.pdbx_description
1 polymer ?
#
loop_
_entity_poly.entity_id
_entity_poly.type
_entity_poly.pdbx_seq_one_letter_code
_entity_poly.pdbx_strand_id
1 'polypeptide(L)'
;PLPGRASAPPLPPPPSRGPQPPPTPPHGPGAMSELEQLRQEAEQLRNQIRDARKACGDSTLTQITAGLDPVGRIQMRTRRTLRGHLAKIYAMHWGTDSRLLVSASQDGKLIIWDSYTTNKVHAIPLRSSWVMTCAYAPSGNFVACGGLDNICSIYSLKTREGNVRVSRELPGHTAFPSFRHLSSALWDIETGQQTVGFAGHSGDVMSLSLAPDGRTFVSGACDASIKLWDVRDSMCRQTFIGHESDINAVAFFPNGYAFTTGSDDATCRLFDLRADQELLMYSHDNIICGITSVAFSRSGRLLLAGYDDFNCNIWDAMKGDRAGVLAGHDNRVSCLGVTDDGMAVATGSWDSFLKIWN
;
A
#
# COMPACT_ATOMS: atom_id res chain seq x y z
N PRO A 1 -33.63 -72.12 -38.33
CA PRO A 1 -32.63 -72.53 -37.37
C PRO A 1 -31.75 -71.31 -36.93
N LEU A 2 -31.94 -70.97 -35.66
CA LEU A 2 -31.15 -69.93 -35.01
C LEU A 2 -29.83 -70.55 -34.48
N PRO A 3 -28.65 -69.89 -34.56
CA PRO A 3 -27.41 -70.37 -33.99
C PRO A 3 -27.34 -70.09 -32.52
N GLY A 4 -26.69 -70.99 -31.78
CA GLY A 4 -26.62 -71.12 -30.35
C GLY A 4 -25.90 -69.97 -29.60
N ARG A 5 -26.36 -69.74 -28.37
CA ARG A 5 -25.73 -68.96 -27.36
C ARG A 5 -24.37 -69.56 -26.93
N ALA A 6 -23.31 -68.85 -27.15
CA ALA A 6 -22.02 -69.13 -26.49
C ALA A 6 -22.07 -68.66 -25.03
N SER A 7 -21.78 -69.57 -24.09
CA SER A 7 -21.68 -69.30 -22.67
C SER A 7 -20.40 -68.46 -22.37
N ALA A 8 -20.59 -67.38 -21.59
CA ALA A 8 -19.49 -66.54 -21.13
C ALA A 8 -18.56 -67.27 -20.14
N PRO A 9 -17.27 -67.01 -20.16
CA PRO A 9 -16.31 -67.60 -19.22
C PRO A 9 -16.53 -67.09 -17.78
N PRO A 10 -16.19 -67.88 -16.74
CA PRO A 10 -16.38 -67.51 -15.36
C PRO A 10 -15.44 -66.36 -14.95
N LEU A 11 -15.96 -65.47 -14.10
CA LEU A 11 -15.24 -64.33 -13.53
C LEU A 11 -14.08 -64.82 -12.64
N PRO A 12 -12.92 -64.10 -12.63
CA PRO A 12 -11.83 -64.45 -11.75
C PRO A 12 -12.18 -64.18 -10.28
N PRO A 13 -11.60 -64.91 -9.33
CA PRO A 13 -11.86 -64.73 -7.89
C PRO A 13 -11.41 -63.35 -7.42
N PRO A 14 -12.06 -62.78 -6.37
CA PRO A 14 -11.68 -61.50 -5.82
C PRO A 14 -10.26 -61.51 -5.24
N PRO A 15 -9.49 -60.41 -5.32
CA PRO A 15 -8.16 -60.38 -4.78
C PRO A 15 -8.17 -60.54 -3.25
N SER A 16 -7.25 -61.35 -2.75
CA SER A 16 -7.04 -61.58 -1.32
C SER A 16 -6.75 -60.25 -0.60
N ARG A 17 -7.46 -59.99 0.50
CA ARG A 17 -7.20 -58.84 1.38
C ARG A 17 -5.75 -58.90 1.88
N GLY A 18 -4.95 -57.93 1.53
CA GLY A 18 -3.66 -57.70 2.12
C GLY A 18 -3.77 -57.40 3.62
N PRO A 19 -2.67 -57.51 4.36
CA PRO A 19 -2.67 -57.29 5.81
C PRO A 19 -3.19 -55.87 6.14
N GLN A 20 -4.18 -55.79 7.01
CA GLN A 20 -4.68 -54.51 7.54
C GLN A 20 -3.57 -53.80 8.29
N PRO A 21 -3.43 -52.49 8.14
CA PRO A 21 -2.51 -51.74 8.98
C PRO A 21 -2.94 -51.84 10.45
N PRO A 22 -1.98 -51.79 11.39
CA PRO A 22 -2.29 -51.88 12.80
C PRO A 22 -3.25 -50.76 13.21
N PRO A 23 -4.13 -50.96 14.21
CA PRO A 23 -5.04 -49.95 14.69
C PRO A 23 -4.25 -48.79 15.23
N THR A 24 -4.58 -47.58 14.78
CA THR A 24 -4.09 -46.33 15.38
C THR A 24 -4.44 -46.32 16.85
N PRO A 25 -3.50 -45.98 17.75
CA PRO A 25 -3.77 -45.87 19.18
C PRO A 25 -4.88 -44.83 19.40
N PRO A 26 -5.76 -45.03 20.37
CA PRO A 26 -6.81 -44.08 20.71
C PRO A 26 -6.16 -42.78 21.12
N HIS A 27 -6.47 -41.69 20.43
CA HIS A 27 -6.16 -40.36 20.90
C HIS A 27 -6.85 -40.15 22.23
N GLY A 28 -6.08 -40.13 23.32
CA GLY A 28 -6.58 -39.77 24.62
C GLY A 28 -7.14 -38.32 24.60
N PRO A 29 -8.21 -38.05 25.35
CA PRO A 29 -8.72 -36.70 25.48
C PRO A 29 -7.75 -35.86 26.28
N GLY A 30 -7.08 -34.87 25.66
CA GLY A 30 -6.44 -33.82 26.44
C GLY A 30 -5.09 -33.26 26.04
N ALA A 31 -4.42 -33.74 25.01
CA ALA A 31 -3.20 -33.05 24.54
C ALA A 31 -3.57 -32.10 23.40
N MET A 32 -3.60 -30.78 23.68
CA MET A 32 -3.61 -29.77 22.62
C MET A 32 -2.43 -30.02 21.69
N SER A 33 -2.64 -29.89 20.39
CA SER A 33 -1.52 -29.98 19.43
C SER A 33 -0.49 -28.89 19.72
N GLU A 34 0.79 -29.15 19.49
CA GLU A 34 1.86 -28.16 19.67
C GLU A 34 1.53 -26.84 18.94
N LEU A 35 0.87 -26.92 17.80
CA LEU A 35 0.39 -25.77 17.04
C LEU A 35 -0.70 -24.97 17.80
N GLU A 36 -1.61 -25.64 18.50
CA GLU A 36 -2.64 -24.98 19.29
C GLU A 36 -2.05 -24.33 20.54
N GLN A 37 -1.06 -24.95 21.17
CA GLN A 37 -0.31 -24.35 22.28
C GLN A 37 0.42 -23.10 21.85
N LEU A 38 1.15 -23.12 20.73
CA LEU A 38 1.84 -21.96 20.18
C LEU A 38 0.89 -20.83 19.79
N ARG A 39 -0.29 -21.17 19.27
CA ARG A 39 -1.33 -20.16 18.98
C ARG A 39 -1.86 -19.50 20.24
N GLN A 40 -2.12 -20.26 21.29
CA GLN A 40 -2.58 -19.72 22.57
C GLN A 40 -1.50 -18.85 23.22
N GLU A 41 -0.24 -19.27 23.19
CA GLU A 41 0.88 -18.48 23.70
C GLU A 41 1.03 -17.16 22.92
N ALA A 42 0.94 -17.20 21.61
CA ALA A 42 0.97 -16.00 20.78
C ALA A 42 -0.18 -15.03 21.10
N GLU A 43 -1.39 -15.55 21.32
CA GLU A 43 -2.54 -14.75 21.73
C GLU A 43 -2.35 -14.13 23.12
N GLN A 44 -1.85 -14.90 24.07
CA GLN A 44 -1.52 -14.41 25.41
C GLN A 44 -0.47 -13.30 25.39
N LEU A 45 0.60 -13.49 24.62
CA LEU A 45 1.65 -12.49 24.46
C LEU A 45 1.12 -11.20 23.80
N ARG A 46 0.28 -11.32 22.78
CA ARG A 46 -0.39 -10.15 22.16
C ARG A 46 -1.23 -9.38 23.19
N ASN A 47 -2.00 -10.08 23.99
CA ASN A 47 -2.81 -9.45 25.03
C ASN A 47 -1.94 -8.77 26.09
N GLN A 48 -0.86 -9.41 26.55
CA GLN A 48 0.09 -8.81 27.49
C GLN A 48 0.75 -7.55 26.95
N ILE A 49 1.18 -7.56 25.69
CA ILE A 49 1.74 -6.38 25.01
C ILE A 49 0.69 -5.27 24.96
N ARG A 50 -0.53 -5.58 24.54
CA ARG A 50 -1.62 -4.60 24.49
C ARG A 50 -1.90 -3.98 25.84
N ASP A 51 -1.97 -4.79 26.89
CA ASP A 51 -2.28 -4.34 28.25
C ASP A 51 -1.12 -3.52 28.85
N ALA A 52 0.14 -3.91 28.59
CA ALA A 52 1.31 -3.13 28.95
C ALA A 52 1.35 -1.77 28.25
N ARG A 53 1.07 -1.73 26.95
CA ARG A 53 0.95 -0.48 26.18
C ARG A 53 -0.12 0.44 26.75
N LYS A 54 -1.30 -0.12 27.07
CA LYS A 54 -2.41 0.62 27.67
C LYS A 54 -2.06 1.16 29.05
N ALA A 55 -1.31 0.41 29.85
CA ALA A 55 -0.86 0.83 31.18
C ALA A 55 0.21 1.94 31.15
N CYS A 56 0.99 2.04 30.06
CA CYS A 56 1.99 3.10 29.87
C CYS A 56 1.41 4.38 29.28
N GLY A 57 0.13 4.39 28.87
CA GLY A 57 -0.54 5.55 28.29
C GLY A 57 -1.07 6.51 29.34
N ASP A 58 -0.39 7.63 29.58
CA ASP A 58 -0.80 8.64 30.57
C ASP A 58 -2.01 9.46 30.08
N SER A 59 -2.11 9.67 28.75
CA SER A 59 -3.17 10.47 28.14
C SER A 59 -3.41 10.05 26.68
N THR A 60 -4.65 10.27 26.22
CA THR A 60 -4.99 10.03 24.81
C THR A 60 -4.74 11.28 23.95
N LEU A 61 -4.55 11.10 22.63
CA LEU A 61 -4.45 12.21 21.70
C LEU A 61 -5.66 13.15 21.82
N THR A 62 -6.87 12.59 21.97
CA THR A 62 -8.10 13.36 22.14
C THR A 62 -8.06 14.23 23.40
N GLN A 63 -7.51 13.73 24.52
CA GLN A 63 -7.35 14.52 25.73
C GLN A 63 -6.33 15.66 25.56
N ILE A 64 -5.20 15.37 24.94
CA ILE A 64 -4.14 16.37 24.67
C ILE A 64 -4.66 17.48 23.74
N THR A 65 -5.44 17.13 22.76
CA THR A 65 -5.98 18.05 21.75
C THR A 65 -7.34 18.66 22.12
N ALA A 66 -7.86 18.40 23.34
CA ALA A 66 -9.16 18.89 23.76
C ALA A 66 -9.30 20.42 23.64
N GLY A 67 -8.24 21.15 23.99
CA GLY A 67 -8.18 22.62 23.89
C GLY A 67 -7.83 23.16 22.48
N LEU A 68 -7.61 22.30 21.51
CA LEU A 68 -7.27 22.73 20.15
C LEU A 68 -8.55 23.06 19.37
N ASP A 69 -8.57 24.20 18.69
CA ASP A 69 -9.68 24.57 17.84
C ASP A 69 -9.83 23.62 16.64
N PRO A 70 -11.07 23.20 16.29
CA PRO A 70 -11.30 22.43 15.07
C PRO A 70 -10.87 23.22 13.82
N VAL A 71 -10.40 22.51 12.79
CA VAL A 71 -9.99 23.14 11.52
C VAL A 71 -11.16 23.85 10.82
N GLY A 72 -12.39 23.49 11.15
CA GLY A 72 -13.57 23.98 10.46
C GLY A 72 -13.76 23.32 9.09
N ARG A 73 -14.72 23.80 8.33
CA ARG A 73 -15.05 23.22 7.01
C ARG A 73 -14.06 23.68 5.95
N ILE A 74 -13.36 22.71 5.34
CA ILE A 74 -12.44 22.95 4.23
C ILE A 74 -13.18 22.75 2.90
N GLN A 75 -13.10 23.74 2.02
CA GLN A 75 -13.65 23.70 0.68
C GLN A 75 -12.56 23.96 -0.35
N MET A 76 -11.99 22.91 -0.89
CA MET A 76 -11.08 22.97 -2.04
C MET A 76 -11.88 22.84 -3.32
N ARG A 77 -11.41 23.50 -4.38
CA ARG A 77 -12.01 23.44 -5.72
C ARG A 77 -11.02 22.88 -6.72
N THR A 78 -11.53 22.16 -7.71
CA THR A 78 -10.70 21.75 -8.84
C THR A 78 -10.22 23.00 -9.60
N ARG A 79 -8.92 23.20 -9.60
CA ARG A 79 -8.25 24.31 -10.32
C ARG A 79 -7.85 23.90 -11.74
N ARG A 80 -7.42 22.67 -11.90
CA ARG A 80 -6.99 22.10 -13.20
C ARG A 80 -7.46 20.66 -13.30
N THR A 81 -7.75 20.23 -14.52
CA THR A 81 -7.95 18.83 -14.87
C THR A 81 -6.94 18.47 -15.96
N LEU A 82 -6.07 17.50 -15.68
CA LEU A 82 -5.06 17.03 -16.59
C LEU A 82 -5.66 15.89 -17.43
N ARG A 83 -5.77 16.12 -18.74
CA ARG A 83 -6.42 15.20 -19.68
C ARG A 83 -5.41 14.64 -20.65
N GLY A 84 -5.43 13.31 -20.86
CA GLY A 84 -4.58 12.73 -21.87
C GLY A 84 -4.16 11.28 -21.63
N HIS A 85 -4.39 10.71 -20.45
CA HIS A 85 -4.43 9.27 -20.29
C HIS A 85 -5.71 8.71 -20.95
N LEU A 86 -5.60 7.49 -21.48
CA LEU A 86 -6.70 6.81 -22.18
C LEU A 86 -7.29 5.66 -21.38
N ALA A 87 -6.72 5.39 -20.20
CA ALA A 87 -7.15 4.32 -19.31
C ALA A 87 -6.95 4.72 -17.85
N LYS A 88 -7.27 3.80 -16.94
CA LYS A 88 -7.16 3.98 -15.49
C LYS A 88 -5.78 4.48 -15.07
N ILE A 89 -5.75 5.51 -14.24
CA ILE A 89 -4.53 5.94 -13.56
C ILE A 89 -4.40 5.13 -12.28
N TYR A 90 -3.20 4.57 -12.03
CA TYR A 90 -2.92 3.80 -10.82
C TYR A 90 -2.09 4.55 -9.80
N ALA A 91 -1.16 5.37 -10.26
CA ALA A 91 -0.24 6.08 -9.38
C ALA A 91 0.10 7.47 -9.90
N MET A 92 0.48 8.35 -8.98
CA MET A 92 1.04 9.66 -9.28
C MET A 92 2.06 10.03 -8.20
N HIS A 93 3.01 10.90 -8.56
CA HIS A 93 3.96 11.45 -7.62
C HIS A 93 4.37 12.86 -8.03
N TRP A 94 4.42 13.79 -7.05
CA TRP A 94 4.89 15.14 -7.29
C TRP A 94 6.43 15.20 -7.38
N GLY A 95 6.94 16.09 -8.22
CA GLY A 95 8.32 16.55 -8.14
C GLY A 95 8.49 17.50 -6.96
N THR A 96 9.72 17.61 -6.44
CA THR A 96 10.08 18.52 -5.35
C THR A 96 9.93 20.01 -5.70
N ASP A 97 9.78 20.32 -6.98
CA ASP A 97 9.50 21.68 -7.48
C ASP A 97 8.06 22.13 -7.25
N SER A 98 7.19 21.27 -6.70
CA SER A 98 5.76 21.51 -6.49
C SER A 98 4.99 21.93 -7.77
N ARG A 99 5.58 21.72 -8.94
CA ARG A 99 5.03 22.09 -10.24
C ARG A 99 4.84 20.91 -11.18
N LEU A 100 5.86 20.05 -11.28
CA LEU A 100 5.81 18.88 -12.13
C LEU A 100 5.29 17.67 -11.33
N LEU A 101 4.54 16.83 -12.01
CA LEU A 101 4.11 15.54 -11.46
C LEU A 101 4.19 14.46 -12.53
N VAL A 102 4.43 13.23 -12.10
CA VAL A 102 4.37 12.04 -12.94
C VAL A 102 3.11 11.25 -12.63
N SER A 103 2.49 10.67 -13.64
CA SER A 103 1.38 9.72 -13.50
C SER A 103 1.61 8.47 -14.32
N ALA A 104 1.14 7.34 -13.80
CA ALA A 104 1.21 6.02 -14.42
C ALA A 104 -0.19 5.48 -14.70
N SER A 105 -0.41 4.99 -15.92
CA SER A 105 -1.73 4.52 -16.35
C SER A 105 -1.66 3.17 -17.08
N GLN A 106 -2.77 2.44 -17.03
CA GLN A 106 -2.97 1.20 -17.76
C GLN A 106 -2.91 1.36 -19.30
N ASP A 107 -2.88 2.59 -19.80
CA ASP A 107 -2.63 2.86 -21.22
C ASP A 107 -1.17 2.59 -21.65
N GLY A 108 -0.32 2.11 -20.71
CA GLY A 108 1.08 1.80 -20.96
C GLY A 108 1.96 3.05 -21.05
N LYS A 109 1.59 4.13 -20.38
CA LYS A 109 2.35 5.40 -20.41
C LYS A 109 2.62 5.95 -19.03
N LEU A 110 3.81 6.52 -18.85
CA LEU A 110 4.06 7.55 -17.86
C LEU A 110 3.92 8.91 -18.55
N ILE A 111 3.17 9.82 -17.92
CA ILE A 111 3.10 11.21 -18.39
C ILE A 111 3.63 12.13 -17.30
N ILE A 112 4.53 13.02 -17.68
CA ILE A 112 4.99 14.11 -16.84
C ILE A 112 4.22 15.36 -17.23
N TRP A 113 3.58 15.96 -16.24
CA TRP A 113 2.71 17.10 -16.40
C TRP A 113 3.30 18.35 -15.76
N ASP A 114 3.11 19.48 -16.39
CA ASP A 114 3.19 20.79 -15.76
C ASP A 114 1.82 21.15 -15.20
N SER A 115 1.67 21.12 -13.88
CA SER A 115 0.39 21.35 -13.21
C SER A 115 -0.14 22.78 -13.40
N TYR A 116 0.71 23.75 -13.70
CA TYR A 116 0.32 25.16 -13.90
C TYR A 116 -0.30 25.38 -15.28
N THR A 117 0.35 24.83 -16.30
CA THR A 117 -0.05 25.01 -17.69
C THR A 117 -0.95 23.89 -18.23
N THR A 118 -1.07 22.78 -17.49
CA THR A 118 -1.73 21.53 -17.88
C THR A 118 -1.06 20.81 -19.05
N ASN A 119 0.10 21.26 -19.49
CA ASN A 119 0.83 20.67 -20.60
C ASN A 119 1.51 19.36 -20.18
N LYS A 120 1.61 18.45 -21.15
CA LYS A 120 2.45 17.26 -21.04
C LYS A 120 3.88 17.66 -21.36
N VAL A 121 4.76 17.56 -20.39
CA VAL A 121 6.20 17.79 -20.59
C VAL A 121 6.84 16.60 -21.31
N HIS A 122 6.49 15.39 -20.88
CA HIS A 122 6.90 14.13 -21.50
C HIS A 122 5.75 13.12 -21.46
N ALA A 123 5.71 12.27 -22.49
CA ALA A 123 4.85 11.09 -22.54
C ALA A 123 5.73 9.88 -22.88
N ILE A 124 5.97 9.03 -21.91
CA ILE A 124 6.94 7.94 -21.98
C ILE A 124 6.19 6.63 -22.19
N PRO A 125 6.35 5.96 -23.34
CA PRO A 125 5.77 4.65 -23.55
C PRO A 125 6.48 3.61 -22.69
N LEU A 126 5.71 2.76 -22.01
CA LEU A 126 6.20 1.68 -21.17
C LEU A 126 6.22 0.36 -21.95
N ARG A 127 7.10 -0.56 -21.55
CA ARG A 127 7.15 -1.93 -22.11
C ARG A 127 5.94 -2.77 -21.69
N SER A 128 5.46 -2.57 -20.44
CA SER A 128 4.28 -3.22 -19.92
C SER A 128 3.19 -2.19 -19.65
N SER A 129 1.95 -2.51 -20.01
CA SER A 129 0.78 -1.70 -19.68
C SER A 129 0.31 -1.91 -18.24
N TRP A 130 0.80 -2.95 -17.54
CA TRP A 130 0.42 -3.26 -16.17
C TRP A 130 1.31 -2.53 -15.15
N VAL A 131 1.40 -1.20 -15.29
CA VAL A 131 2.11 -0.34 -14.34
C VAL A 131 1.22 -0.07 -13.14
N MET A 132 1.77 -0.25 -11.93
CA MET A 132 1.02 -0.12 -10.67
C MET A 132 1.51 1.05 -9.82
N THR A 133 2.76 1.49 -10.03
CA THR A 133 3.37 2.54 -9.22
C THR A 133 4.31 3.41 -10.04
N CYS A 134 4.53 4.63 -9.57
CA CYS A 134 5.54 5.53 -10.11
C CYS A 134 6.11 6.43 -9.01
N ALA A 135 7.32 6.90 -9.24
CA ALA A 135 8.01 7.83 -8.35
C ALA A 135 8.78 8.89 -9.15
N TYR A 136 8.79 10.11 -8.66
CA TYR A 136 9.60 11.20 -9.16
C TYR A 136 10.84 11.35 -8.28
N ALA A 137 12.03 11.29 -8.84
CA ALA A 137 13.25 11.43 -8.06
C ALA A 137 13.38 12.86 -7.50
N PRO A 138 13.86 13.05 -6.26
CA PRO A 138 14.02 14.38 -5.66
C PRO A 138 14.94 15.31 -6.47
N SER A 139 15.90 14.75 -7.21
CA SER A 139 16.79 15.51 -8.10
C SER A 139 16.08 16.14 -9.31
N GLY A 140 14.84 15.71 -9.61
CA GLY A 140 14.10 16.13 -10.80
C GLY A 140 14.65 15.58 -12.13
N ASN A 141 15.62 14.66 -12.08
CA ASN A 141 16.29 14.15 -13.27
C ASN A 141 15.78 12.77 -13.72
N PHE A 142 15.11 12.05 -12.83
CA PHE A 142 14.65 10.68 -13.09
C PHE A 142 13.22 10.49 -12.64
N VAL A 143 12.54 9.55 -13.29
CA VAL A 143 11.29 8.96 -12.83
C VAL A 143 11.43 7.45 -12.87
N ALA A 144 10.77 6.78 -11.94
CA ALA A 144 10.73 5.33 -11.88
C ALA A 144 9.29 4.83 -12.01
N CYS A 145 9.13 3.62 -12.52
CA CYS A 145 7.86 2.91 -12.47
C CYS A 145 8.08 1.42 -12.23
N GLY A 146 7.08 0.77 -11.67
CA GLY A 146 7.03 -0.67 -11.47
C GLY A 146 5.62 -1.21 -11.68
N GLY A 147 5.51 -2.48 -11.96
CA GLY A 147 4.23 -3.13 -12.20
C GLY A 147 4.32 -4.65 -12.16
N LEU A 148 3.33 -5.31 -12.76
CA LEU A 148 3.21 -6.77 -12.75
C LEU A 148 4.28 -7.50 -13.58
N ASP A 149 5.15 -6.78 -14.27
CA ASP A 149 6.33 -7.33 -14.94
C ASP A 149 7.50 -7.60 -13.99
N ASN A 150 7.36 -7.24 -12.71
CA ASN A 150 8.35 -7.40 -11.64
C ASN A 150 9.68 -6.66 -11.92
N ILE A 151 9.65 -5.64 -12.76
CA ILE A 151 10.80 -4.80 -13.11
C ILE A 151 10.52 -3.37 -12.66
N CYS A 152 11.46 -2.78 -11.92
CA CYS A 152 11.44 -1.34 -11.70
C CYS A 152 12.29 -0.67 -12.80
N SER A 153 11.64 0.10 -13.66
CA SER A 153 12.29 0.82 -14.75
C SER A 153 12.52 2.27 -14.37
N ILE A 154 13.76 2.75 -14.55
CA ILE A 154 14.18 4.12 -14.26
C ILE A 154 14.45 4.84 -15.57
N TYR A 155 13.81 5.99 -15.74
CA TYR A 155 13.90 6.83 -16.93
C TYR A 155 14.65 8.13 -16.61
N SER A 156 15.64 8.47 -17.43
CA SER A 156 16.32 9.76 -17.36
C SER A 156 15.56 10.80 -18.19
N LEU A 157 15.22 11.91 -17.55
CA LEU A 157 14.50 13.03 -18.17
C LEU A 157 15.42 14.06 -18.83
N LYS A 158 16.67 14.15 -18.32
CA LYS A 158 17.68 15.08 -18.83
C LYS A 158 18.73 14.31 -19.62
N THR A 159 18.55 14.22 -20.93
CA THR A 159 19.55 13.68 -21.85
C THR A 159 20.08 14.78 -22.75
N ARG A 160 21.28 14.61 -23.29
CA ARG A 160 21.88 15.57 -24.24
C ARG A 160 21.03 15.76 -25.52
N GLU A 161 20.25 14.75 -25.86
CA GLU A 161 19.40 14.71 -27.05
C GLU A 161 17.98 15.23 -26.79
N GLY A 162 17.64 15.58 -25.55
CA GLY A 162 16.31 16.03 -25.14
C GLY A 162 15.24 14.94 -25.07
N ASN A 163 15.58 13.70 -25.42
CA ASN A 163 14.65 12.56 -25.40
C ASN A 163 14.75 11.79 -24.08
N VAL A 164 13.61 11.37 -23.53
CA VAL A 164 13.58 10.47 -22.36
C VAL A 164 14.02 9.07 -22.79
N ARG A 165 14.91 8.47 -22.01
CA ARG A 165 15.37 7.09 -22.25
C ARG A 165 15.41 6.29 -20.95
N VAL A 166 15.30 4.96 -21.07
CA VAL A 166 15.55 4.05 -19.98
C VAL A 166 17.00 4.20 -19.51
N SER A 167 17.18 4.58 -18.25
CA SER A 167 18.50 4.68 -17.63
C SER A 167 18.93 3.36 -17.02
N ARG A 168 18.00 2.67 -16.34
CA ARG A 168 18.25 1.41 -15.66
C ARG A 168 16.97 0.59 -15.57
N GLU A 169 17.10 -0.72 -15.62
CA GLU A 169 16.07 -1.68 -15.23
C GLU A 169 16.57 -2.46 -14.02
N LEU A 170 15.74 -2.58 -12.99
CA LEU A 170 16.03 -3.29 -11.75
C LEU A 170 15.17 -4.56 -11.72
N PRO A 171 15.68 -5.70 -12.24
CA PRO A 171 14.99 -6.97 -12.20
C PRO A 171 15.28 -7.65 -10.86
N GLY A 172 14.29 -8.18 -10.17
CA GLY A 172 14.65 -8.91 -8.95
C GLY A 172 13.53 -9.20 -7.98
N HIS A 173 12.34 -8.69 -8.19
CA HIS A 173 11.18 -9.26 -7.55
C HIS A 173 10.87 -10.59 -8.23
N THR A 174 11.58 -11.67 -7.81
CA THR A 174 11.38 -13.00 -8.36
C THR A 174 9.99 -13.50 -7.98
N ALA A 175 9.11 -13.54 -8.94
CA ALA A 175 7.86 -14.27 -8.86
C ALA A 175 8.16 -15.79 -8.90
N PHE A 176 8.66 -16.35 -7.80
CA PHE A 176 8.46 -17.78 -7.58
C PHE A 176 6.96 -17.98 -7.27
N PRO A 177 6.31 -19.02 -7.84
CA PRO A 177 4.86 -19.23 -7.69
C PRO A 177 4.39 -19.41 -6.23
N SER A 178 5.30 -19.49 -5.26
CA SER A 178 5.02 -19.67 -3.83
C SER A 178 5.34 -18.46 -2.93
N PHE A 179 5.97 -17.39 -3.45
CA PHE A 179 6.27 -16.19 -2.68
C PHE A 179 5.84 -14.95 -3.47
N ARG A 180 4.57 -14.61 -3.38
CA ARG A 180 4.01 -13.34 -3.86
C ARG A 180 4.73 -12.20 -3.14
N HIS A 181 4.83 -11.03 -3.70
CA HIS A 181 5.50 -9.78 -3.29
C HIS A 181 5.58 -9.46 -1.77
N LEU A 182 5.99 -10.44 -0.96
CA LEU A 182 6.03 -10.40 0.51
C LEU A 182 7.18 -9.54 1.06
N SER A 183 7.93 -8.87 0.18
CA SER A 183 9.16 -8.17 0.57
C SER A 183 9.30 -6.82 -0.09
N SER A 184 9.97 -5.91 0.61
CA SER A 184 10.51 -4.66 0.08
C SER A 184 12.00 -4.84 -0.21
N ALA A 185 12.56 -4.06 -1.12
CA ALA A 185 13.97 -4.13 -1.47
C ALA A 185 14.59 -2.74 -1.63
N LEU A 186 15.83 -2.61 -1.18
CA LEU A 186 16.68 -1.44 -1.42
C LEU A 186 17.64 -1.75 -2.58
N TRP A 187 17.73 -0.83 -3.52
CA TRP A 187 18.52 -0.98 -4.72
C TRP A 187 19.55 0.14 -4.86
N ASP A 188 20.73 -0.23 -5.29
CA ASP A 188 21.72 0.71 -5.81
C ASP A 188 21.39 1.00 -7.28
N ILE A 189 21.01 2.24 -7.57
CA ILE A 189 20.60 2.67 -8.90
C ILE A 189 21.79 2.67 -9.88
N GLU A 190 23.02 2.95 -9.39
CA GLU A 190 24.19 3.02 -10.26
C GLU A 190 24.65 1.61 -10.71
N THR A 191 24.67 0.67 -9.80
CA THR A 191 25.08 -0.72 -10.11
C THR A 191 23.92 -1.57 -10.62
N GLY A 192 22.67 -1.21 -10.28
CA GLY A 192 21.48 -1.98 -10.60
C GLY A 192 21.32 -3.23 -9.73
N GLN A 193 22.03 -3.31 -8.61
CA GLN A 193 21.98 -4.45 -7.70
C GLN A 193 21.10 -4.17 -6.49
N GLN A 194 20.41 -5.20 -6.03
CA GLN A 194 19.72 -5.18 -4.75
C GLN A 194 20.75 -5.22 -3.62
N THR A 195 20.71 -4.22 -2.74
CA THR A 195 21.63 -4.12 -1.59
C THR A 195 21.06 -4.77 -0.34
N VAL A 196 19.78 -4.53 -0.04
CA VAL A 196 19.07 -5.07 1.13
C VAL A 196 17.70 -5.57 0.74
N GLY A 197 17.30 -6.74 1.24
CA GLY A 197 15.95 -7.28 1.15
C GLY A 197 15.28 -7.25 2.52
N PHE A 198 14.02 -6.80 2.57
CA PHE A 198 13.22 -6.70 3.80
C PHE A 198 12.08 -7.71 3.72
N ALA A 199 12.25 -8.85 4.38
CA ALA A 199 11.29 -9.93 4.42
C ALA A 199 10.67 -10.07 5.82
N GLY A 200 9.36 -10.35 5.89
CA GLY A 200 8.69 -10.55 7.17
C GLY A 200 7.16 -10.35 7.14
N HIS A 201 6.62 -9.76 6.08
CA HIS A 201 5.18 -9.78 5.85
C HIS A 201 4.72 -11.18 5.40
N SER A 202 3.50 -11.55 5.76
CA SER A 202 2.85 -12.79 5.33
C SER A 202 1.84 -12.58 4.20
N GLY A 203 1.59 -11.33 3.82
CA GLY A 203 0.77 -10.90 2.68
C GLY A 203 1.53 -9.93 1.77
N ASP A 204 0.95 -9.65 0.60
CA ASP A 204 1.56 -8.75 -0.39
C ASP A 204 1.76 -7.35 0.19
N VAL A 205 2.96 -6.77 0.01
CA VAL A 205 3.25 -5.39 0.40
C VAL A 205 2.63 -4.45 -0.63
N MET A 206 1.66 -3.65 -0.20
CA MET A 206 0.90 -2.76 -1.08
C MET A 206 1.45 -1.35 -1.14
N SER A 207 2.02 -0.87 -0.04
CA SER A 207 2.50 0.51 0.05
C SER A 207 3.68 0.61 0.99
N LEU A 208 4.52 1.60 0.74
CA LEU A 208 5.63 1.97 1.62
C LEU A 208 5.78 3.49 1.68
N SER A 209 6.30 3.98 2.80
CA SER A 209 6.64 5.39 2.99
C SER A 209 7.97 5.51 3.70
N LEU A 210 8.87 6.30 3.14
CA LEU A 210 10.17 6.60 3.74
C LEU A 210 10.00 7.70 4.80
N ALA A 211 10.64 7.54 5.95
CA ALA A 211 10.68 8.58 6.97
C ALA A 211 11.41 9.83 6.46
N PRO A 212 11.06 11.04 6.92
CA PRO A 212 11.71 12.28 6.49
C PRO A 212 13.23 12.31 6.71
N ASP A 213 13.73 11.54 7.67
CA ASP A 213 15.17 11.42 7.96
C ASP A 213 15.92 10.47 7.01
N GLY A 214 15.19 9.73 6.17
CA GLY A 214 15.72 8.75 5.21
C GLY A 214 16.33 7.49 5.83
N ARG A 215 16.15 7.24 7.13
CA ARG A 215 16.77 6.12 7.85
C ARG A 215 15.84 4.93 8.04
N THR A 216 14.56 5.19 8.13
CA THR A 216 13.54 4.17 8.34
C THR A 216 12.43 4.31 7.32
N PHE A 217 11.68 3.24 7.11
CA PHE A 217 10.45 3.27 6.32
C PHE A 217 9.40 2.36 6.94
N VAL A 218 8.15 2.64 6.66
CA VAL A 218 7.02 1.77 7.00
C VAL A 218 6.47 1.11 5.75
N SER A 219 6.03 -0.13 5.89
CA SER A 219 5.33 -0.89 4.85
C SER A 219 3.99 -1.38 5.38
N GLY A 220 2.96 -1.29 4.54
CA GLY A 220 1.63 -1.85 4.79
C GLY A 220 1.33 -2.98 3.81
N ALA A 221 0.67 -4.04 4.28
CA ALA A 221 0.47 -5.25 3.50
C ALA A 221 -0.95 -5.84 3.65
N CYS A 222 -1.25 -6.81 2.78
CA CYS A 222 -2.49 -7.58 2.80
C CYS A 222 -2.62 -8.53 4.00
N ASP A 223 -1.60 -8.62 4.86
CA ASP A 223 -1.68 -9.33 6.13
C ASP A 223 -2.25 -8.46 7.28
N ALA A 224 -2.81 -7.28 6.94
CA ALA A 224 -3.35 -6.28 7.87
C ALA A 224 -2.31 -5.77 8.88
N SER A 225 -1.02 -5.99 8.65
CA SER A 225 0.07 -5.51 9.50
C SER A 225 0.85 -4.38 8.85
N ILE A 226 1.42 -3.52 9.69
CA ILE A 226 2.37 -2.49 9.30
C ILE A 226 3.71 -2.82 9.95
N LYS A 227 4.79 -2.69 9.21
CA LYS A 227 6.14 -2.94 9.72
C LYS A 227 7.04 -1.73 9.54
N LEU A 228 7.80 -1.41 10.58
CA LEU A 228 8.85 -0.40 10.56
C LEU A 228 10.20 -1.09 10.33
N TRP A 229 10.95 -0.60 9.37
CA TRP A 229 12.24 -1.13 8.95
C TRP A 229 13.33 -0.07 9.03
N ASP A 230 14.55 -0.48 9.34
CA ASP A 230 15.74 0.36 9.22
C ASP A 230 16.41 0.04 7.86
N VAL A 231 16.70 1.07 7.06
CA VAL A 231 17.28 0.87 5.71
C VAL A 231 18.70 0.29 5.73
N ARG A 232 19.39 0.34 6.87
CA ARG A 232 20.78 -0.09 7.00
C ARG A 232 20.94 -1.59 7.26
N ASP A 233 19.91 -2.19 7.82
CA ASP A 233 19.86 -3.62 8.09
C ASP A 233 18.48 -4.17 7.64
N SER A 234 18.37 -5.46 7.47
CA SER A 234 17.13 -6.10 7.03
C SER A 234 16.13 -6.34 8.16
N MET A 235 16.33 -5.76 9.35
CA MET A 235 15.54 -6.06 10.54
C MET A 235 14.26 -5.24 10.63
N CYS A 236 13.15 -5.95 10.89
CA CYS A 236 11.91 -5.32 11.31
C CYS A 236 12.06 -4.82 12.75
N ARG A 237 11.92 -3.51 12.95
CA ARG A 237 12.04 -2.86 14.27
C ARG A 237 10.78 -2.96 15.09
N GLN A 238 9.62 -2.73 14.44
CA GLN A 238 8.30 -2.73 15.08
C GLN A 238 7.27 -3.30 14.12
N THR A 239 6.22 -3.89 14.68
CA THR A 239 5.05 -4.36 13.93
C THR A 239 3.80 -3.79 14.58
N PHE A 240 3.04 -3.02 13.82
CA PHE A 240 1.78 -2.44 14.26
C PHE A 240 0.62 -3.26 13.71
N ILE A 241 -0.35 -3.51 14.57
CA ILE A 241 -1.58 -4.23 14.26
C ILE A 241 -2.76 -3.37 14.68
N GLY A 242 -3.87 -3.53 14.01
CA GLY A 242 -5.09 -2.77 14.31
C GLY A 242 -6.11 -2.90 13.20
N HIS A 243 -5.68 -2.82 11.95
CA HIS A 243 -6.57 -3.01 10.80
C HIS A 243 -7.10 -4.45 10.71
N GLU A 244 -8.32 -4.56 10.16
CA GLU A 244 -9.03 -5.82 9.98
C GLU A 244 -8.96 -6.36 8.54
N SER A 245 -8.37 -5.58 7.62
CA SER A 245 -8.25 -5.93 6.20
C SER A 245 -6.95 -5.38 5.61
N ASP A 246 -6.78 -5.56 4.31
CA ASP A 246 -5.63 -5.16 3.52
C ASP A 246 -5.28 -3.67 3.73
N ILE A 247 -4.00 -3.38 3.91
CA ILE A 247 -3.50 -2.01 4.03
C ILE A 247 -2.97 -1.56 2.68
N ASN A 248 -3.71 -0.66 2.02
CA ASN A 248 -3.40 -0.22 0.66
C ASN A 248 -2.47 1.00 0.61
N ALA A 249 -2.44 1.78 1.68
CA ALA A 249 -1.69 3.03 1.70
C ALA A 249 -1.07 3.31 3.06
N VAL A 250 0.15 3.87 3.06
CA VAL A 250 0.84 4.35 4.25
C VAL A 250 1.52 5.68 3.96
N ALA A 251 1.56 6.59 4.93
CA ALA A 251 2.23 7.87 4.81
C ALA A 251 2.80 8.33 6.15
N PHE A 252 4.05 8.76 6.17
CA PHE A 252 4.64 9.36 7.37
C PHE A 252 4.02 10.73 7.68
N PHE A 253 3.84 10.98 8.96
CA PHE A 253 3.58 12.33 9.46
C PHE A 253 4.83 13.20 9.27
N PRO A 254 4.69 14.48 8.94
CA PRO A 254 5.86 15.33 8.59
C PRO A 254 6.98 15.41 9.62
N ASN A 255 6.70 15.17 10.91
CA ASN A 255 7.72 15.16 11.95
C ASN A 255 8.53 13.84 12.02
N GLY A 256 8.12 12.79 11.31
CA GLY A 256 8.78 11.48 11.26
C GLY A 256 8.55 10.57 12.47
N TYR A 257 7.74 10.96 13.47
CA TYR A 257 7.48 10.16 14.68
C TYR A 257 6.13 9.44 14.67
N ALA A 258 5.33 9.68 13.67
CA ALA A 258 4.03 9.05 13.47
C ALA A 258 3.82 8.74 11.99
N PHE A 259 2.85 7.90 11.70
CA PHE A 259 2.42 7.60 10.34
C PHE A 259 0.93 7.26 10.32
N THR A 260 0.32 7.41 9.16
CA THR A 260 -1.07 7.00 8.92
C THR A 260 -1.13 5.87 7.91
N THR A 261 -2.19 5.11 8.00
CA THR A 261 -2.50 3.99 7.10
C THR A 261 -3.92 4.14 6.57
N GLY A 262 -4.18 3.59 5.39
CA GLY A 262 -5.51 3.45 4.81
C GLY A 262 -5.75 1.99 4.40
N SER A 263 -6.92 1.46 4.74
CA SER A 263 -7.25 0.04 4.59
C SER A 263 -8.59 -0.19 3.89
N ASP A 264 -8.78 -1.40 3.41
CA ASP A 264 -10.07 -1.89 2.89
C ASP A 264 -11.13 -2.08 3.99
N ASP A 265 -10.76 -1.97 5.28
CA ASP A 265 -11.71 -1.91 6.40
C ASP A 265 -12.45 -0.55 6.49
N ALA A 266 -12.28 0.32 5.50
CA ALA A 266 -12.86 1.67 5.41
C ALA A 266 -12.35 2.66 6.46
N THR A 267 -11.26 2.36 7.15
CA THR A 267 -10.66 3.24 8.16
C THR A 267 -9.26 3.71 7.77
N CYS A 268 -8.93 4.96 8.13
CA CYS A 268 -7.55 5.39 8.31
C CYS A 268 -7.19 5.29 9.79
N ARG A 269 -5.93 5.00 10.08
CA ARG A 269 -5.42 4.94 11.46
C ARG A 269 -4.10 5.68 11.57
N LEU A 270 -3.92 6.41 12.68
CA LEU A 270 -2.70 7.12 13.03
C LEU A 270 -1.96 6.34 14.11
N PHE A 271 -0.70 6.06 13.89
CA PHE A 271 0.18 5.34 14.82
C PHE A 271 1.35 6.21 15.25
N ASP A 272 1.77 6.12 16.52
CA ASP A 272 2.98 6.74 17.05
C ASP A 272 4.09 5.70 17.16
N LEU A 273 5.25 5.98 16.58
CA LEU A 273 6.41 5.09 16.59
C LEU A 273 7.03 4.92 17.98
N ARG A 274 6.99 5.97 18.80
CA ARG A 274 7.60 5.98 20.14
C ARG A 274 6.73 5.31 21.17
N ALA A 275 5.41 5.53 21.06
CA ALA A 275 4.43 4.88 21.92
C ALA A 275 4.10 3.46 21.47
N ASP A 276 4.47 3.08 20.25
CA ASP A 276 4.15 1.79 19.62
C ASP A 276 2.65 1.48 19.67
N GLN A 277 1.82 2.51 19.43
CA GLN A 277 0.35 2.44 19.59
C GLN A 277 -0.38 3.19 18.48
N GLU A 278 -1.62 2.75 18.26
CA GLU A 278 -2.63 3.54 17.55
C GLU A 278 -3.06 4.73 18.41
N LEU A 279 -2.99 5.94 17.84
CA LEU A 279 -3.41 7.17 18.50
C LEU A 279 -4.86 7.55 18.17
N LEU A 280 -5.27 7.32 16.92
CA LEU A 280 -6.57 7.79 16.43
C LEU A 280 -7.00 6.95 15.22
N MET A 281 -8.31 6.73 15.13
CA MET A 281 -8.96 6.12 13.99
C MET A 281 -9.87 7.14 13.30
N TYR A 282 -9.77 7.25 11.98
CA TYR A 282 -10.62 8.10 11.14
C TYR A 282 -11.63 7.21 10.44
N SER A 283 -12.88 7.34 10.83
CA SER A 283 -14.00 6.58 10.27
C SER A 283 -15.28 7.42 10.26
N HIS A 284 -16.24 7.04 9.45
CA HIS A 284 -17.55 7.67 9.39
C HIS A 284 -18.58 6.63 8.97
N ASP A 285 -19.75 6.62 9.61
CA ASP A 285 -20.79 5.60 9.40
C ASP A 285 -21.26 5.47 7.95
N ASN A 286 -21.17 6.55 7.17
CA ASN A 286 -21.56 6.55 5.76
C ASN A 286 -20.42 6.10 4.82
N ILE A 287 -19.23 5.80 5.34
CA ILE A 287 -18.07 5.35 4.55
C ILE A 287 -17.87 3.86 4.83
N ILE A 288 -18.20 3.04 3.82
CA ILE A 288 -18.09 1.58 3.87
C ILE A 288 -17.17 1.02 2.80
N CYS A 289 -16.45 1.88 2.09
CA CYS A 289 -15.57 1.52 0.99
C CYS A 289 -14.10 1.64 1.38
N GLY A 290 -13.25 0.87 0.70
CA GLY A 290 -11.82 0.84 0.95
C GLY A 290 -11.12 2.16 0.65
N ILE A 291 -10.01 2.38 1.35
CA ILE A 291 -9.11 3.51 1.17
C ILE A 291 -7.97 3.07 0.26
N THR A 292 -7.70 3.86 -0.76
CA THR A 292 -6.70 3.55 -1.79
C THR A 292 -5.39 4.31 -1.62
N SER A 293 -5.47 5.50 -1.02
CA SER A 293 -4.31 6.40 -0.92
C SER A 293 -4.48 7.37 0.25
N VAL A 294 -3.36 7.75 0.88
CA VAL A 294 -3.33 8.70 2.00
C VAL A 294 -2.16 9.66 1.85
N ALA A 295 -2.34 10.91 2.29
CA ALA A 295 -1.27 11.89 2.41
C ALA A 295 -1.57 12.94 3.48
N PHE A 296 -0.54 13.45 4.15
CA PHE A 296 -0.68 14.58 5.05
C PHE A 296 -0.51 15.92 4.32
N SER A 297 -1.14 16.95 4.83
CA SER A 297 -0.72 18.32 4.53
C SER A 297 0.68 18.58 5.10
N ARG A 298 1.37 19.60 4.58
CA ARG A 298 2.71 19.97 5.04
C ARG A 298 2.80 20.24 6.55
N SER A 299 1.74 20.79 7.13
CA SER A 299 1.64 21.03 8.57
C SER A 299 1.37 19.79 9.40
N GLY A 300 0.92 18.70 8.76
CA GLY A 300 0.41 17.51 9.44
C GLY A 300 -1.01 17.67 9.98
N ARG A 301 -1.64 18.88 9.90
CA ARG A 301 -2.95 19.11 10.46
C ARG A 301 -4.07 18.43 9.68
N LEU A 302 -3.93 18.28 8.37
CA LEU A 302 -4.90 17.63 7.52
C LEU A 302 -4.38 16.29 7.05
N LEU A 303 -5.23 15.29 7.10
CA LEU A 303 -5.06 14.00 6.45
C LEU A 303 -6.03 13.91 5.28
N LEU A 304 -5.51 13.67 4.09
CA LEU A 304 -6.30 13.41 2.90
C LEU A 304 -6.29 11.91 2.61
N ALA A 305 -7.45 11.36 2.31
CA ALA A 305 -7.61 9.94 1.98
C ALA A 305 -8.49 9.79 0.75
N GLY A 306 -8.03 9.03 -0.24
CA GLY A 306 -8.76 8.67 -1.46
C GLY A 306 -9.53 7.37 -1.25
N TYR A 307 -10.74 7.29 -1.79
CA TYR A 307 -11.68 6.20 -1.56
C TYR A 307 -12.20 5.58 -2.85
N ASP A 308 -12.73 4.38 -2.71
CA ASP A 308 -13.40 3.65 -3.79
C ASP A 308 -14.74 4.26 -4.20
N ASP A 309 -15.34 5.12 -3.37
CA ASP A 309 -16.59 5.84 -3.63
C ASP A 309 -16.40 7.09 -4.49
N PHE A 310 -15.25 7.20 -5.17
CA PHE A 310 -14.87 8.26 -6.11
C PHE A 310 -14.48 9.58 -5.44
N ASN A 311 -14.54 9.67 -4.12
CA ASN A 311 -14.23 10.88 -3.37
C ASN A 311 -12.86 10.78 -2.68
N CYS A 312 -12.34 11.96 -2.34
CA CYS A 312 -11.26 12.10 -1.38
C CYS A 312 -11.80 12.84 -0.16
N ASN A 313 -11.67 12.28 1.03
CA ASN A 313 -12.05 12.94 2.28
C ASN A 313 -10.86 13.64 2.91
N ILE A 314 -11.12 14.77 3.54
CA ILE A 314 -10.16 15.56 4.30
C ILE A 314 -10.53 15.41 5.77
N TRP A 315 -9.58 14.95 6.57
CA TRP A 315 -9.74 14.74 8.01
C TRP A 315 -8.89 15.72 8.80
N ASP A 316 -9.40 16.21 9.92
CA ASP A 316 -8.57 16.84 10.94
C ASP A 316 -7.74 15.78 11.63
N ALA A 317 -6.43 15.76 11.34
CA ALA A 317 -5.54 14.70 11.79
C ALA A 317 -5.41 14.63 13.33
N MET A 318 -5.71 15.73 14.05
CA MET A 318 -5.60 15.77 15.50
C MET A 318 -6.91 15.44 16.22
N LYS A 319 -8.06 15.69 15.57
CA LYS A 319 -9.38 15.50 16.19
C LYS A 319 -10.13 14.28 15.65
N GLY A 320 -9.79 13.80 14.47
CA GLY A 320 -10.48 12.68 13.82
C GLY A 320 -11.75 13.08 13.08
N ASP A 321 -12.13 14.37 13.11
CA ASP A 321 -13.34 14.85 12.44
C ASP A 321 -13.11 15.01 10.94
N ARG A 322 -14.16 14.72 10.13
CA ARG A 322 -14.12 15.00 8.70
C ARG A 322 -14.29 16.49 8.44
N ALA A 323 -13.25 17.13 7.89
CA ALA A 323 -13.22 18.56 7.62
C ALA A 323 -13.71 18.94 6.21
N GLY A 324 -13.67 18.03 5.25
CA GLY A 324 -14.08 18.31 3.88
C GLY A 324 -14.12 17.09 2.98
N VAL A 325 -14.60 17.31 1.76
CA VAL A 325 -14.66 16.28 0.71
C VAL A 325 -14.24 16.89 -0.63
N LEU A 326 -13.36 16.22 -1.35
CA LEU A 326 -13.02 16.51 -2.74
C LEU A 326 -13.86 15.58 -3.62
N ALA A 327 -14.97 16.08 -4.12
CA ALA A 327 -15.87 15.36 -5.00
C ALA A 327 -15.74 15.89 -6.43
N GLY A 328 -15.70 14.98 -7.41
CA GLY A 328 -15.63 15.39 -8.81
C GLY A 328 -14.98 14.37 -9.76
N HIS A 329 -14.47 13.25 -9.25
CA HIS A 329 -14.11 12.11 -10.08
C HIS A 329 -15.32 11.22 -10.36
N ASP A 330 -15.32 10.58 -11.52
CA ASP A 330 -16.39 9.70 -11.99
C ASP A 330 -16.07 8.22 -11.76
N ASN A 331 -14.94 7.93 -11.11
CA ASN A 331 -14.51 6.59 -10.74
C ASN A 331 -13.60 6.68 -9.50
N ARG A 332 -13.16 5.49 -8.99
CA ARG A 332 -12.27 5.34 -7.84
C ARG A 332 -11.09 6.31 -7.89
N VAL A 333 -10.86 7.03 -6.79
CA VAL A 333 -9.62 7.78 -6.58
C VAL A 333 -8.53 6.76 -6.22
N SER A 334 -7.59 6.53 -7.12
CA SER A 334 -6.55 5.49 -6.95
C SER A 334 -5.27 6.00 -6.32
N CYS A 335 -5.00 7.29 -6.44
CA CYS A 335 -3.79 7.89 -5.91
C CYS A 335 -4.01 9.37 -5.60
N LEU A 336 -3.27 9.89 -4.64
CA LEU A 336 -3.26 11.30 -4.29
C LEU A 336 -1.87 11.72 -3.78
N GLY A 337 -1.61 13.01 -3.80
CA GLY A 337 -0.39 13.59 -3.26
C GLY A 337 -0.56 15.08 -3.01
N VAL A 338 0.19 15.57 -2.01
CA VAL A 338 0.26 17.00 -1.65
C VAL A 338 1.60 17.54 -2.14
N THR A 339 1.63 18.76 -2.65
CA THR A 339 2.88 19.42 -3.07
C THR A 339 3.80 19.70 -1.88
N ASP A 340 5.11 19.72 -2.12
CA ASP A 340 6.12 20.01 -1.07
C ASP A 340 5.94 21.40 -0.44
N ASP A 341 5.43 22.37 -1.20
CA ASP A 341 5.07 23.71 -0.68
C ASP A 341 3.74 23.72 0.08
N GLY A 342 2.97 22.64 0.00
CA GLY A 342 1.67 22.48 0.67
C GLY A 342 0.52 23.24 0.01
N MET A 343 0.72 23.83 -1.18
CA MET A 343 -0.22 24.75 -1.81
C MET A 343 -1.29 24.04 -2.66
N ALA A 344 -1.07 22.79 -3.04
CA ALA A 344 -2.01 22.05 -3.88
C ALA A 344 -2.04 20.56 -3.57
N VAL A 345 -3.16 19.95 -3.90
CA VAL A 345 -3.36 18.50 -3.86
C VAL A 345 -3.62 18.02 -5.28
N ALA A 346 -3.04 16.89 -5.66
CA ALA A 346 -3.42 16.18 -6.87
C ALA A 346 -4.09 14.85 -6.51
N THR A 347 -5.13 14.52 -7.25
CA THR A 347 -5.80 13.22 -7.21
C THR A 347 -5.82 12.60 -8.58
N GLY A 348 -5.52 11.32 -8.67
CA GLY A 348 -5.65 10.52 -9.88
C GLY A 348 -6.72 9.46 -9.72
N SER A 349 -7.42 9.13 -10.81
CA SER A 349 -8.57 8.25 -10.76
C SER A 349 -8.61 7.25 -11.92
N TRP A 350 -9.38 6.20 -11.74
CA TRP A 350 -9.71 5.26 -12.79
C TRP A 350 -10.60 5.86 -13.91
N ASP A 351 -11.06 7.11 -13.73
CA ASP A 351 -11.71 7.89 -14.78
C ASP A 351 -10.74 8.46 -15.82
N SER A 352 -9.46 8.14 -15.73
CA SER A 352 -8.35 8.59 -16.59
C SER A 352 -7.93 10.05 -16.42
N PHE A 353 -8.44 10.76 -15.43
CA PHE A 353 -8.08 12.16 -15.18
C PHE A 353 -7.27 12.32 -13.91
N LEU A 354 -6.39 13.33 -13.93
CA LEU A 354 -5.83 13.92 -12.71
C LEU A 354 -6.51 15.26 -12.47
N LYS A 355 -6.77 15.58 -11.22
CA LYS A 355 -7.34 16.86 -10.79
C LYS A 355 -6.42 17.52 -9.78
N ILE A 356 -6.20 18.83 -9.96
CA ILE A 356 -5.43 19.65 -9.04
C ILE A 356 -6.44 20.50 -8.25
N TRP A 357 -6.32 20.43 -6.93
CA TRP A 357 -7.22 21.06 -5.97
C TRP A 357 -6.47 22.08 -5.11
N ASN A 358 -7.17 23.17 -4.82
CA ASN A 358 -6.73 24.22 -3.89
C ASN A 358 -7.94 25.04 -3.41
#